data_bd6486b61b251467b66f34b06d888f27
#
_entry.id   bd6486b61b251467b66f34b06d888f27
#
_cell.length_a   1.000
_cell.length_b   1.000
_cell.length_c   1.000
_cell.angle_alpha   90.00
_cell.angle_beta   90.00
_cell.angle_gamma   90.00
#
_symmetry.space_group_name_H-M   'P 1'
#
loop_
_entity.id
_entity.type
_entity.pdbx_description
1 polymer ?
#
loop_
_entity_poly.entity_id
_entity_poly.type
_entity_poly.pdbx_seq_one_letter_code
_entity_poly.pdbx_strand_id
1 'polypeptide(L)'
;MQPLLRQVHAAVAWLLVGSIVVQVWLAGTAIPQFGGTGNFETHRNVGYLIGLVALVLVLTAIPTGLGRRRILQSLGILGLYIVQSSLPYMGVNAIEALHPVNAAVMFVVSLVYARAVWRDRAATAAA
;
A
#
# COMPACT_ATOMS: atom_id res chain seq x y z
N MET A 1 22.08 -7.62 12.49
CA MET A 1 21.25 -6.41 12.29
C MET A 1 20.46 -6.47 10.97
N GLN A 2 21.07 -6.74 9.83
CA GLN A 2 20.35 -6.84 8.54
C GLN A 2 19.19 -7.87 8.50
N PRO A 3 19.28 -9.09 9.08
CA PRO A 3 18.16 -10.03 9.06
C PRO A 3 16.89 -9.49 9.73
N LEU A 4 17.03 -8.80 10.88
CA LEU A 4 15.90 -8.17 11.58
C LEU A 4 15.27 -7.06 10.73
N LEU A 5 16.07 -6.20 10.11
CA LEU A 5 15.59 -5.12 9.25
C LEU A 5 14.80 -5.67 8.05
N ARG A 6 15.25 -6.78 7.46
CA ARG A 6 14.51 -7.46 6.37
C ARG A 6 13.19 -8.08 6.84
N GLN A 7 13.15 -8.62 8.06
CA GLN A 7 11.90 -9.12 8.66
C GLN A 7 10.91 -7.98 8.89
N VAL A 8 11.35 -6.87 9.49
CA VAL A 8 10.53 -5.68 9.71
C VAL A 8 10.00 -5.14 8.38
N HIS A 9 10.87 -5.00 7.39
CA HIS A 9 10.49 -4.52 6.06
C HIS A 9 9.44 -5.43 5.39
N ALA A 10 9.62 -6.75 5.46
CA ALA A 10 8.65 -7.70 4.95
C ALA A 10 7.31 -7.63 5.69
N ALA A 11 7.33 -7.45 7.03
CA ALA A 11 6.13 -7.25 7.83
C ALA A 11 5.39 -5.96 7.43
N VAL A 12 6.10 -4.85 7.22
CA VAL A 12 5.52 -3.58 6.73
C VAL A 12 4.91 -3.76 5.34
N ALA A 13 5.56 -4.52 4.44
CA ALA A 13 5.01 -4.79 3.12
C ALA A 13 3.68 -5.58 3.19
N TRP A 14 3.59 -6.59 4.06
CA TRP A 14 2.34 -7.33 4.27
C TRP A 14 1.28 -6.51 5.00
N LEU A 15 1.68 -5.66 5.95
CA LEU A 15 0.77 -4.71 6.61
C LEU A 15 0.11 -3.79 5.57
N LEU A 16 0.88 -3.28 4.60
CA LEU A 16 0.34 -2.46 3.52
C LEU A 16 -0.71 -3.22 2.70
N VAL A 17 -0.43 -4.47 2.30
CA VAL A 17 -1.39 -5.31 1.56
C VAL A 17 -2.68 -5.49 2.36
N GLY A 18 -2.59 -5.85 3.64
CA GLY A 18 -3.75 -6.00 4.51
C GLY A 18 -4.53 -4.70 4.70
N SER A 19 -3.83 -3.58 4.82
CA SER A 19 -4.45 -2.25 4.95
C SER A 19 -5.24 -1.86 3.71
N ILE A 20 -4.77 -2.19 2.50
CA ILE A 20 -5.53 -1.95 1.25
C ILE A 20 -6.82 -2.78 1.24
N VAL A 21 -6.78 -4.04 1.68
CA VAL A 21 -8.00 -4.89 1.77
C VAL A 21 -9.01 -4.27 2.74
N VAL A 22 -8.56 -3.84 3.93
CA VAL A 22 -9.41 -3.13 4.89
C VAL A 22 -10.01 -1.86 4.29
N GLN A 23 -9.24 -1.13 3.48
CA GLN A 23 -9.67 0.10 2.83
C GLN A 23 -10.79 -0.14 1.80
N VAL A 24 -10.69 -1.22 1.03
CA VAL A 24 -11.75 -1.64 0.10
C VAL A 24 -13.02 -2.01 0.87
N TRP A 25 -12.88 -2.74 1.98
CA TRP A 25 -14.01 -3.06 2.84
C TRP A 25 -14.67 -1.81 3.43
N LEU A 26 -13.89 -0.87 3.97
CA LEU A 26 -14.41 0.41 4.51
C LEU A 26 -15.12 1.24 3.44
N ALA A 27 -14.62 1.27 2.20
CA ALA A 27 -15.32 1.91 1.10
C ALA A 27 -16.67 1.22 0.84
N GLY A 28 -16.70 -0.12 0.80
CA GLY A 28 -17.91 -0.90 0.60
C GLY A 28 -18.96 -0.63 1.67
N THR A 29 -18.58 -0.53 2.95
CA THR A 29 -19.50 -0.24 4.06
C THR A 29 -20.07 1.18 4.03
N ALA A 30 -19.43 2.12 3.31
CA ALA A 30 -19.91 3.48 3.17
C ALA A 30 -20.88 3.66 1.98
N ILE A 31 -20.87 2.78 0.99
CA ILE A 31 -21.67 2.89 -0.23
C ILE A 31 -23.17 2.63 0.07
N PRO A 32 -24.09 3.59 -0.23
CA PRO A 32 -25.51 3.44 0.08
C PRO A 32 -26.17 2.23 -0.58
N GLN A 33 -25.75 1.86 -1.79
CA GLN A 33 -26.27 0.69 -2.54
C GLN A 33 -25.99 -0.65 -1.82
N PHE A 34 -25.04 -0.66 -0.90
CA PHE A 34 -24.71 -1.82 -0.05
C PHE A 34 -25.21 -1.65 1.39
N GLY A 35 -26.14 -0.71 1.63
CA GLY A 35 -26.67 -0.42 2.97
C GLY A 35 -25.81 0.55 3.79
N GLY A 36 -24.83 1.20 3.17
CA GLY A 36 -23.98 2.20 3.84
C GLY A 36 -24.66 3.56 4.01
N THR A 37 -24.05 4.39 4.85
CA THR A 37 -24.59 5.73 5.19
C THR A 37 -24.22 6.83 4.20
N GLY A 38 -23.35 6.58 3.22
CA GLY A 38 -22.75 7.59 2.36
C GLY A 38 -21.57 8.35 3.02
N ASN A 39 -21.25 8.02 4.26
CA ASN A 39 -20.15 8.68 4.98
C ASN A 39 -18.83 7.92 4.78
N PHE A 40 -17.92 8.53 4.04
CA PHE A 40 -16.58 8.01 3.77
C PHE A 40 -15.49 8.52 4.73
N GLU A 41 -15.85 9.12 5.87
CA GLU A 41 -14.89 9.72 6.79
C GLU A 41 -13.89 8.68 7.34
N THR A 42 -14.39 7.52 7.79
CA THR A 42 -13.51 6.44 8.29
C THR A 42 -12.60 5.93 7.18
N HIS A 43 -13.13 5.75 5.96
CA HIS A 43 -12.32 5.36 4.80
C HIS A 43 -11.20 6.38 4.54
N ARG A 44 -11.48 7.70 4.59
CA ARG A 44 -10.44 8.73 4.40
C ARG A 44 -9.39 8.69 5.50
N ASN A 45 -9.82 8.63 6.75
CA ASN A 45 -8.91 8.68 7.90
C ASN A 45 -7.96 7.45 7.91
N VAL A 46 -8.48 6.26 7.65
CA VAL A 46 -7.65 5.05 7.49
C VAL A 46 -6.77 5.16 6.23
N GLY A 47 -7.27 5.80 5.16
CA GLY A 47 -6.48 6.10 3.96
C GLY A 47 -5.20 6.88 4.26
N TYR A 48 -5.24 7.88 5.12
CA TYR A 48 -4.04 8.63 5.54
C TYR A 48 -3.04 7.76 6.29
N LEU A 49 -3.51 6.83 7.14
CA LEU A 49 -2.62 5.87 7.83
C LEU A 49 -1.92 4.94 6.83
N ILE A 50 -2.58 4.56 5.74
CA ILE A 50 -1.95 3.76 4.66
C ILE A 50 -0.80 4.53 4.01
N GLY A 51 -0.94 5.84 3.82
CA GLY A 51 0.14 6.69 3.34
C GLY A 51 1.36 6.67 4.25
N LEU A 52 1.14 6.69 5.57
CA LEU A 52 2.22 6.53 6.53
C LEU A 52 2.89 5.14 6.41
N VAL A 53 2.12 4.07 6.25
CA VAL A 53 2.67 2.71 6.05
C VAL A 53 3.47 2.65 4.75
N ALA A 54 3.01 3.26 3.65
CA ALA A 54 3.73 3.32 2.39
C ALA A 54 5.05 4.12 2.52
N LEU A 55 5.05 5.21 3.28
CA LEU A 55 6.27 5.96 3.59
C LEU A 55 7.25 5.12 4.43
N VAL A 56 6.77 4.45 5.48
CA VAL A 56 7.59 3.55 6.31
C VAL A 56 8.16 2.41 5.48
N LEU A 57 7.41 1.91 4.47
CA LEU A 57 7.90 0.90 3.53
C LEU A 57 9.13 1.40 2.77
N VAL A 58 9.12 2.64 2.27
CA VAL A 58 10.28 3.25 1.60
C VAL A 58 11.45 3.39 2.56
N LEU A 59 11.21 3.96 3.74
CA LEU A 59 12.26 4.20 4.74
C LEU A 59 12.93 2.91 5.22
N THR A 60 12.14 1.85 5.40
CA THR A 60 12.68 0.55 5.81
C THR A 60 13.38 -0.19 4.68
N ALA A 61 13.09 0.09 3.40
CA ALA A 61 13.79 -0.53 2.26
C ALA A 61 15.28 -0.15 2.22
N ILE A 62 15.62 1.08 2.62
CA ILE A 62 16.98 1.65 2.50
C ILE A 62 18.01 0.82 3.31
N PRO A 63 17.83 0.57 4.63
CA PRO A 63 18.82 -0.11 5.44
C PRO A 63 18.84 -1.65 5.28
N THR A 64 17.92 -2.24 4.50
CA THR A 64 17.84 -3.70 4.35
C THR A 64 18.96 -4.29 3.51
N GLY A 65 19.63 -3.48 2.68
CA GLY A 65 20.59 -3.96 1.69
C GLY A 65 19.98 -4.83 0.56
N LEU A 66 18.68 -4.78 0.35
CA LEU A 66 17.98 -5.52 -0.72
C LEU A 66 18.22 -4.93 -2.13
N GLY A 67 18.98 -3.84 -2.22
CA GLY A 67 19.41 -3.22 -3.47
C GLY A 67 18.43 -2.18 -4.04
N ARG A 68 18.96 -1.39 -4.98
CA ARG A 68 18.25 -0.24 -5.59
C ARG A 68 16.88 -0.61 -6.17
N ARG A 69 16.75 -1.80 -6.74
CA ARG A 69 15.48 -2.26 -7.33
C ARG A 69 14.34 -2.25 -6.30
N ARG A 70 14.58 -2.74 -5.07
CA ARG A 70 13.55 -2.78 -4.02
C ARG A 70 13.19 -1.39 -3.51
N ILE A 71 14.16 -0.49 -3.43
CA ILE A 71 13.93 0.92 -3.08
C ILE A 71 13.05 1.60 -4.15
N LEU A 72 13.38 1.42 -5.44
CA LEU A 72 12.58 2.00 -6.52
C LEU A 72 11.16 1.43 -6.58
N GLN A 73 10.97 0.14 -6.30
CA GLN A 73 9.65 -0.48 -6.23
C GLN A 73 8.82 0.09 -5.06
N SER A 74 9.41 0.27 -3.88
CA SER A 74 8.71 0.88 -2.74
C SER A 74 8.36 2.36 -3.00
N LEU A 75 9.23 3.11 -3.68
CA LEU A 75 8.93 4.47 -4.15
C LEU A 75 7.79 4.48 -5.17
N GLY A 76 7.73 3.52 -6.09
CA GLY A 76 6.62 3.37 -7.02
C GLY A 76 5.29 3.12 -6.32
N ILE A 77 5.28 2.29 -5.26
CA ILE A 77 4.09 2.05 -4.42
C ILE A 77 3.66 3.34 -3.71
N LEU A 78 4.59 4.11 -3.16
CA LEU A 78 4.29 5.42 -2.57
C LEU A 78 3.74 6.39 -3.62
N GLY A 79 4.27 6.38 -4.84
CA GLY A 79 3.74 7.17 -5.97
C GLY A 79 2.30 6.79 -6.31
N LEU A 80 1.98 5.49 -6.38
CA LEU A 80 0.61 5.01 -6.57
C LEU A 80 -0.33 5.46 -5.44
N TYR A 81 0.16 5.48 -4.19
CA TYR A 81 -0.61 6.00 -3.07
C TYR A 81 -0.89 7.50 -3.21
N ILE A 82 0.09 8.31 -3.64
CA ILE A 82 -0.11 9.75 -3.87
C ILE A 82 -1.17 9.97 -4.94
N VAL A 83 -1.11 9.23 -6.04
CA VAL A 83 -2.15 9.26 -7.08
C VAL A 83 -3.51 8.85 -6.49
N GLN A 84 -3.55 7.74 -5.72
CA GLN A 84 -4.77 7.24 -5.08
C GLN A 84 -5.45 8.28 -4.19
N SER A 85 -4.68 8.99 -3.40
CA SER A 85 -5.21 10.00 -2.47
C SER A 85 -5.61 11.30 -3.16
N SER A 86 -5.08 11.58 -4.36
CA SER A 86 -5.38 12.79 -5.13
C SER A 86 -6.61 12.64 -6.03
N LEU A 87 -6.85 11.44 -6.59
CA LEU A 87 -7.92 11.19 -7.58
C LEU A 87 -9.30 11.68 -7.14
N PRO A 88 -9.78 11.49 -5.88
CA PRO A 88 -11.10 11.93 -5.45
C PRO A 88 -11.31 13.45 -5.41
N TYR A 89 -10.25 14.25 -5.62
CA TYR A 89 -10.26 15.71 -5.52
C TYR A 89 -9.95 16.41 -6.83
N MET A 90 -9.94 15.67 -7.95
CA MET A 90 -9.56 16.23 -9.26
C MET A 90 -10.69 17.07 -9.91
N GLY A 91 -11.94 16.99 -9.39
CA GLY A 91 -13.09 17.77 -9.91
C GLY A 91 -13.57 17.32 -11.29
N VAL A 92 -13.12 16.16 -11.79
CA VAL A 92 -13.53 15.59 -13.07
C VAL A 92 -13.98 14.14 -12.85
N ASN A 93 -15.26 13.87 -13.00
CA ASN A 93 -15.87 12.57 -12.71
C ASN A 93 -15.13 11.38 -13.36
N ALA A 94 -14.70 11.52 -14.62
CA ALA A 94 -13.98 10.46 -15.32
C ALA A 94 -12.61 10.17 -14.70
N ILE A 95 -11.94 11.19 -14.14
CA ILE A 95 -10.65 11.03 -13.45
C ILE A 95 -10.87 10.45 -12.06
N GLU A 96 -11.88 10.93 -11.34
CA GLU A 96 -12.25 10.40 -10.01
C GLU A 96 -12.65 8.92 -10.08
N ALA A 97 -13.30 8.49 -11.16
CA ALA A 97 -13.64 7.09 -11.43
C ALA A 97 -12.41 6.17 -11.58
N LEU A 98 -11.20 6.71 -11.77
CA LEU A 98 -9.96 5.94 -11.75
C LEU A 98 -9.50 5.54 -10.33
N HIS A 99 -10.09 6.14 -9.29
CA HIS A 99 -9.72 5.82 -7.90
C HIS A 99 -9.82 4.31 -7.58
N PRO A 100 -10.92 3.58 -7.85
CA PRO A 100 -10.97 2.14 -7.61
C PRO A 100 -10.03 1.34 -8.54
N VAL A 101 -9.79 1.81 -9.76
CA VAL A 101 -8.85 1.16 -10.68
C VAL A 101 -7.42 1.26 -10.16
N ASN A 102 -7.00 2.45 -9.72
CA ASN A 102 -5.68 2.66 -9.14
C ASN A 102 -5.52 1.86 -7.81
N ALA A 103 -6.59 1.74 -7.01
CA ALA A 103 -6.59 0.90 -5.81
C ALA A 103 -6.29 -0.57 -6.14
N ALA A 104 -6.90 -1.11 -7.21
CA ALA A 104 -6.64 -2.47 -7.67
C ALA A 104 -5.18 -2.64 -8.16
N VAL A 105 -4.65 -1.70 -8.93
CA VAL A 105 -3.25 -1.68 -9.36
C VAL A 105 -2.32 -1.65 -8.15
N MET A 106 -2.58 -0.75 -7.20
CA MET A 106 -1.80 -0.60 -5.98
C MET A 106 -1.81 -1.90 -5.15
N PHE A 107 -2.96 -2.58 -5.05
CA PHE A 107 -3.07 -3.87 -4.38
C PHE A 107 -2.19 -4.93 -5.04
N VAL A 108 -2.30 -5.10 -6.36
CA VAL A 108 -1.52 -6.12 -7.10
C VAL A 108 -0.02 -5.85 -7.00
N VAL A 109 0.41 -4.60 -7.20
CA VAL A 109 1.83 -4.22 -7.11
C VAL A 109 2.37 -4.44 -5.70
N SER A 110 1.61 -4.06 -4.66
CA SER A 110 1.98 -4.26 -3.26
C SER A 110 2.07 -5.74 -2.90
N LEU A 111 1.13 -6.58 -3.38
CA LEU A 111 1.14 -8.02 -3.15
C LEU A 111 2.36 -8.70 -3.81
N VAL A 112 2.67 -8.35 -5.05
CA VAL A 112 3.85 -8.87 -5.77
C VAL A 112 5.12 -8.44 -5.03
N TYR A 113 5.19 -7.18 -4.59
CA TYR A 113 6.32 -6.67 -3.81
C TYR A 113 6.47 -7.41 -2.48
N ALA A 114 5.40 -7.55 -1.68
CA ALA A 114 5.43 -8.23 -0.39
C ALA A 114 5.89 -9.68 -0.50
N ARG A 115 5.41 -10.41 -1.52
CA ARG A 115 5.87 -11.77 -1.82
C ARG A 115 7.35 -11.83 -2.18
N ALA A 116 7.84 -10.85 -2.91
CA ALA A 116 9.22 -10.81 -3.35
C ALA A 116 10.18 -10.55 -2.16
N VAL A 117 9.90 -9.53 -1.32
CA VAL A 117 10.74 -9.24 -0.15
C VAL A 117 10.65 -10.33 0.91
N TRP A 118 9.51 -11.03 0.99
CA TRP A 118 9.37 -12.21 1.86
C TRP A 118 10.31 -13.34 1.46
N ARG A 119 10.45 -13.62 0.16
CA ARG A 119 11.41 -14.62 -0.36
C ARG A 119 12.85 -14.17 -0.16
N ASP A 120 13.15 -12.90 -0.44
CA ASP A 120 14.52 -12.34 -0.29
C ASP A 120 15.02 -12.45 1.16
N ARG A 121 14.13 -12.31 2.18
CA ARG A 121 14.49 -12.50 3.58
C ARG A 121 14.87 -13.94 3.91
N ALA A 122 14.18 -14.93 3.32
CA ALA A 122 14.41 -16.35 3.60
C ALA A 122 15.73 -16.83 3.00
N ALA A 123 16.07 -16.39 1.79
CA ALA A 123 17.32 -16.77 1.12
C ALA A 123 18.57 -16.37 1.91
N THR A 124 18.50 -15.31 2.72
CA THR A 124 19.64 -14.82 3.52
C THR A 124 19.75 -15.49 4.90
N ALA A 125 18.70 -16.19 5.35
CA ALA A 125 18.75 -16.95 6.60
C ALA A 125 19.36 -18.35 6.39
N ALA A 126 19.48 -18.80 5.14
CA ALA A 126 20.01 -20.11 4.76
C ALA A 126 21.48 -20.05 4.26
N ALA A 127 22.07 -18.85 4.12
CA ALA A 127 23.47 -18.62 3.75
C ALA A 127 24.32 -18.21 4.96
#